data_cbc8c37e7f962bafc890d8fc6dfea1f8
#
_entry.id   cbc8c37e7f962bafc890d8fc6dfea1f8
#
_cell.length_a   1.000
_cell.length_b   1.000
_cell.length_c   1.000
_cell.angle_alpha   90.00
_cell.angle_beta   90.00
_cell.angle_gamma   90.00
#
_symmetry.space_group_name_H-M   'P 1'
#
loop_
_entity.id
_entity.type
_entity.pdbx_description
1 polymer ?
#
loop_
_entity_poly.entity_id
_entity_poly.type
_entity_poly.pdbx_seq_one_letter_code
_entity_poly.pdbx_strand_id
1 'polypeptide(L)'
;MVSSRLGWPLHHVFWRRASLLSGPCFAPAAGGWHKRAVRILYHLPLSPYARKVRLALAEKRIPFDLRVERVWERREEFLAINPACTVPVLQEENGFCIIDSYAICEYLDEAYPDMPLLGRSLGERAEIRRLVAWFDGKFHLEVGRNLLFEKQMKQLLGRGNPDAGAIRAGYANLRPHLDYLGWLAETRPWLGGNALSLADLAAAAHLSALDYLGDVDWALNDAAKDWYARVKSRPSFRPLLQDRISGLIPPEHYADLDF
;
A
#
# COMPACT_ATOMS: atom_id res chain seq x y z
N MET A 1 -1.41 -36.84 -27.18
CA MET A 1 0.02 -36.62 -26.96
C MET A 1 0.43 -35.34 -27.64
N VAL A 2 0.45 -34.23 -26.95
CA VAL A 2 1.25 -33.03 -27.30
C VAL A 2 1.58 -32.32 -26.00
N SER A 3 2.83 -32.48 -25.56
CA SER A 3 3.43 -31.86 -24.41
C SER A 3 3.93 -30.50 -24.84
N SER A 4 3.36 -29.39 -24.35
CA SER A 4 3.93 -28.06 -24.49
C SER A 4 4.62 -27.66 -23.18
N ARG A 5 5.93 -27.85 -23.16
CA ARG A 5 6.83 -27.31 -22.14
C ARG A 5 6.96 -25.80 -22.36
N LEU A 6 6.39 -25.00 -21.50
CA LEU A 6 6.74 -23.58 -21.36
C LEU A 6 7.95 -23.51 -20.44
N GLY A 7 9.14 -23.56 -21.04
CA GLY A 7 10.40 -23.28 -20.38
C GLY A 7 10.60 -21.77 -20.25
N TRP A 8 10.69 -21.27 -19.04
CA TRP A 8 11.24 -19.94 -18.75
C TRP A 8 12.76 -20.01 -18.87
N PRO A 9 13.42 -19.16 -19.65
CA PRO A 9 14.88 -19.09 -19.64
C PRO A 9 15.34 -18.48 -18.30
N LEU A 10 15.86 -19.32 -17.44
CA LEU A 10 16.70 -18.90 -16.33
C LEU A 10 17.99 -18.34 -16.91
N HIS A 11 18.05 -17.05 -17.21
CA HIS A 11 19.32 -16.39 -17.42
C HIS A 11 20.05 -16.35 -16.09
N HIS A 12 21.10 -17.19 -16.00
CA HIS A 12 22.16 -17.09 -15.01
C HIS A 12 22.84 -15.74 -15.13
N VAL A 13 22.39 -14.74 -14.40
CA VAL A 13 23.07 -13.47 -14.24
C VAL A 13 23.40 -13.30 -12.76
N PHE A 14 24.65 -13.66 -12.44
CA PHE A 14 25.47 -13.09 -11.38
C PHE A 14 24.86 -12.89 -9.98
N TRP A 15 24.70 -13.98 -9.24
CA TRP A 15 24.83 -13.92 -7.78
C TRP A 15 26.34 -13.96 -7.43
N ARG A 16 27.08 -12.87 -7.69
CA ARG A 16 28.35 -12.65 -6.99
C ARG A 16 27.99 -12.16 -5.60
N ARG A 17 28.35 -12.96 -4.59
CA ARG A 17 28.49 -12.70 -3.17
C ARG A 17 28.18 -11.24 -2.78
N ALA A 18 26.91 -10.90 -2.57
CA ALA A 18 26.55 -9.83 -1.68
C ALA A 18 26.53 -10.45 -0.28
N SER A 19 27.49 -10.10 0.54
CA SER A 19 27.45 -10.40 1.98
C SER A 19 26.19 -9.73 2.55
N LEU A 20 25.24 -10.55 2.94
CA LEU A 20 23.87 -10.17 3.28
C LEU A 20 23.75 -9.40 4.62
N LEU A 21 24.74 -8.73 5.14
CA LEU A 21 24.63 -7.99 6.40
C LEU A 21 25.49 -6.73 6.57
N SER A 22 26.22 -6.26 5.54
CA SER A 22 27.01 -5.03 5.71
C SER A 22 27.43 -4.42 4.37
N GLY A 23 26.49 -3.83 3.64
CA GLY A 23 26.82 -2.94 2.55
C GLY A 23 26.06 -1.63 2.74
N PRO A 24 26.75 -0.46 2.76
CA PRO A 24 26.04 0.81 2.85
C PRO A 24 25.26 1.01 1.56
N CYS A 25 23.95 1.23 1.67
CA CYS A 25 23.23 1.95 0.64
C CYS A 25 23.92 3.31 0.52
N PHE A 26 24.76 3.48 -0.48
CA PHE A 26 25.48 4.69 -0.87
C PHE A 26 25.79 5.68 0.27
N ALA A 27 27.07 5.77 0.65
CA ALA A 27 27.58 6.90 1.41
C ALA A 27 27.34 8.18 0.58
N PRO A 28 26.77 9.25 1.16
CA PRO A 28 26.65 10.52 0.47
C PRO A 28 28.06 11.06 0.20
N ALA A 29 28.31 11.52 -1.04
CA ALA A 29 29.52 12.23 -1.40
C ALA A 29 29.72 13.41 -0.43
N ALA A 30 30.89 13.51 0.20
CA ALA A 30 31.26 14.60 1.08
C ALA A 30 31.31 15.91 0.28
N GLY A 31 30.33 16.77 0.50
CA GLY A 31 30.25 18.09 -0.12
C GLY A 31 29.10 18.89 0.48
N GLY A 32 29.44 19.73 1.45
CA GLY A 32 28.80 20.82 2.12
C GLY A 32 27.28 21.05 1.99
N TRP A 33 26.70 21.40 3.11
CA TRP A 33 25.37 21.75 3.56
C TRP A 33 24.73 20.57 4.32
N HIS A 34 24.67 20.70 5.64
CA HIS A 34 23.93 19.80 6.51
C HIS A 34 22.41 19.91 6.20
N LYS A 35 21.96 19.29 5.12
CA LYS A 35 20.57 18.85 5.03
C LYS A 35 20.43 17.76 6.08
N ARG A 36 19.62 18.01 7.12
CA ARG A 36 19.18 16.98 8.04
C ARG A 36 18.76 15.77 7.19
N ALA A 37 19.41 14.62 7.39
CA ALA A 37 19.01 13.42 6.70
C ALA A 37 17.52 13.19 7.00
N VAL A 38 16.71 13.07 5.97
CA VAL A 38 15.25 12.90 6.10
C VAL A 38 14.92 11.50 5.63
N ARG A 39 14.05 10.83 6.38
CA ARG A 39 13.47 9.55 5.98
C ARG A 39 12.73 9.71 4.65
N ILE A 40 12.94 8.79 3.71
CA ILE A 40 12.34 8.83 2.37
C ILE A 40 11.46 7.61 2.18
N LEU A 41 10.22 7.83 1.76
CA LEU A 41 9.32 6.77 1.29
C LEU A 41 9.21 6.81 -0.23
N TYR A 42 9.77 5.80 -0.90
CA TYR A 42 9.53 5.58 -2.32
C TYR A 42 8.14 5.00 -2.50
N HIS A 43 7.35 5.63 -3.36
CA HIS A 43 5.94 5.30 -3.49
C HIS A 43 5.38 5.55 -4.90
N LEU A 44 4.18 5.01 -5.15
CA LEU A 44 3.26 5.46 -6.20
C LEU A 44 1.97 5.94 -5.52
N PRO A 45 1.38 7.08 -5.96
CA PRO A 45 0.21 7.67 -5.28
C PRO A 45 -1.00 6.75 -5.16
N LEU A 46 -1.25 5.87 -6.16
CA LEU A 46 -2.35 4.90 -6.13
C LEU A 46 -1.93 3.51 -5.63
N SER A 47 -0.69 3.30 -5.22
CA SER A 47 -0.32 2.01 -4.62
C SER A 47 -0.97 1.87 -3.24
N PRO A 48 -1.90 0.91 -3.04
CA PRO A 48 -2.52 0.69 -1.73
C PRO A 48 -1.49 0.37 -0.65
N TYR A 49 -0.47 -0.39 -1.03
CA TYR A 49 0.63 -0.76 -0.15
C TYR A 49 1.44 0.45 0.32
N ALA A 50 1.73 1.41 -0.61
CA ALA A 50 2.40 2.65 -0.25
C ALA A 50 1.50 3.57 0.57
N ARG A 51 0.19 3.64 0.26
CA ARG A 51 -0.81 4.39 1.05
C ARG A 51 -0.89 3.87 2.48
N LYS A 52 -0.90 2.56 2.68
CA LYS A 52 -0.85 1.93 4.01
C LYS A 52 0.35 2.39 4.82
N VAL A 53 1.55 2.40 4.24
CA VAL A 53 2.77 2.87 4.92
C VAL A 53 2.71 4.37 5.20
N ARG A 54 2.20 5.20 4.28
CA ARG A 54 1.99 6.64 4.50
C ARG A 54 1.08 6.89 5.70
N LEU A 55 -0.03 6.15 5.80
CA LEU A 55 -0.95 6.23 6.93
C LEU A 55 -0.29 5.78 8.23
N ALA A 56 0.47 4.68 8.23
CA ALA A 56 1.16 4.19 9.41
C ALA A 56 2.21 5.19 9.93
N LEU A 57 3.02 5.78 9.05
CA LEU A 57 3.97 6.82 9.39
C LEU A 57 3.26 8.05 9.98
N ALA A 58 2.17 8.50 9.36
CA ALA A 58 1.41 9.66 9.80
C ALA A 58 0.69 9.42 11.15
N GLU A 59 0.11 8.24 11.38
CA GLU A 59 -0.49 7.88 12.67
C GLU A 59 0.55 7.86 13.79
N LYS A 60 1.73 7.34 13.52
CA LYS A 60 2.86 7.34 14.45
C LYS A 60 3.57 8.71 14.56
N ARG A 61 3.13 9.72 13.78
CA ARG A 61 3.72 11.07 13.72
C ARG A 61 5.21 11.06 13.37
N ILE A 62 5.62 10.12 12.54
CA ILE A 62 6.99 9.97 12.07
C ILE A 62 7.15 10.82 10.80
N PRO A 63 8.07 11.82 10.78
CA PRO A 63 8.29 12.66 9.61
C PRO A 63 8.98 11.89 8.48
N PHE A 64 8.58 12.15 7.25
CA PHE A 64 9.14 11.54 6.05
C PHE A 64 8.88 12.40 4.81
N ASP A 65 9.75 12.26 3.82
CA ASP A 65 9.57 12.81 2.48
C ASP A 65 9.08 11.75 1.51
N LEU A 66 8.25 12.14 0.57
CA LEU A 66 7.74 11.27 -0.49
C LEU A 66 8.61 11.39 -1.74
N ARG A 67 8.99 10.23 -2.29
CA ARG A 67 9.64 10.15 -3.60
C ARG A 67 8.85 9.22 -4.51
N VAL A 68 8.28 9.78 -5.58
CA VAL A 68 7.58 8.97 -6.59
C VAL A 68 8.59 8.11 -7.33
N GLU A 69 8.35 6.79 -7.34
CA GLU A 69 9.16 5.84 -8.09
C GLU A 69 8.32 5.16 -9.17
N ARG A 70 8.65 5.43 -10.42
CA ARG A 70 7.99 4.85 -11.58
C ARG A 70 8.55 3.46 -11.86
N VAL A 71 8.04 2.47 -11.18
CA VAL A 71 8.55 1.08 -11.20
C VAL A 71 8.65 0.48 -12.62
N TRP A 72 7.89 0.98 -13.58
CA TRP A 72 7.95 0.54 -14.98
C TRP A 72 9.19 1.06 -15.73
N GLU A 73 9.83 2.14 -15.25
CA GLU A 73 11.09 2.65 -15.80
C GLU A 73 12.30 1.79 -15.41
N ARG A 74 12.17 0.94 -14.38
CA ARG A 74 13.19 0.00 -13.88
C ARG A 74 14.57 0.64 -13.74
N ARG A 75 14.61 1.84 -13.13
CA ARG A 75 15.86 2.58 -12.93
C ARG A 75 16.89 1.75 -12.16
N GLU A 76 18.13 1.75 -12.63
CA GLU A 76 19.21 0.93 -12.05
C GLU A 76 19.46 1.27 -10.57
N GLU A 77 19.42 2.56 -10.21
CA GLU A 77 19.61 3.00 -8.83
C GLU A 77 18.52 2.47 -7.90
N PHE A 78 17.28 2.36 -8.39
CA PHE A 78 16.20 1.80 -7.59
C PHE A 78 16.27 0.27 -7.55
N LEU A 79 16.66 -0.39 -8.64
CA LEU A 79 16.89 -1.84 -8.67
C LEU A 79 18.02 -2.26 -7.73
N ALA A 80 19.03 -1.40 -7.52
CA ALA A 80 20.09 -1.64 -6.54
C ALA A 80 19.56 -1.63 -5.09
N ILE A 81 18.52 -0.85 -4.81
CA ILE A 81 17.84 -0.82 -3.51
C ILE A 81 16.85 -1.97 -3.38
N ASN A 82 16.00 -2.15 -4.39
CA ASN A 82 14.95 -3.16 -4.42
C ASN A 82 14.96 -3.94 -5.75
N PRO A 83 15.57 -5.11 -5.82
CA PRO A 83 15.61 -5.92 -7.04
C PRO A 83 14.24 -6.36 -7.56
N ALA A 84 13.21 -6.43 -6.68
CA ALA A 84 11.83 -6.71 -7.08
C ALA A 84 11.19 -5.54 -7.86
N CYS A 85 11.80 -4.34 -7.81
CA CYS A 85 11.29 -3.14 -8.46
C CYS A 85 9.83 -2.83 -8.09
N THR A 86 9.52 -2.89 -6.81
CA THR A 86 8.19 -2.63 -6.25
C THR A 86 8.22 -1.50 -5.23
N VAL A 87 7.07 -0.88 -4.99
CA VAL A 87 6.89 0.10 -3.92
C VAL A 87 5.83 -0.39 -2.95
N PRO A 88 5.92 -0.01 -1.65
CA PRO A 88 6.82 0.98 -1.05
C PRO A 88 8.22 0.44 -0.71
N VAL A 89 9.18 1.37 -0.62
CA VAL A 89 10.47 1.19 0.05
C VAL A 89 10.67 2.35 1.02
N LEU A 90 10.98 2.06 2.26
CA LEU A 90 11.32 3.05 3.28
C LEU A 90 12.83 3.11 3.45
N GLN A 91 13.42 4.29 3.25
CA GLN A 91 14.81 4.57 3.53
C GLN A 91 14.91 5.43 4.78
N GLU A 92 15.56 4.90 5.81
CA GLU A 92 15.84 5.61 7.05
C GLU A 92 16.90 6.69 6.88
N GLU A 93 17.01 7.59 7.84
CA GLU A 93 17.98 8.71 7.85
C GLU A 93 19.45 8.25 7.73
N ASN A 94 19.75 7.06 8.22
CA ASN A 94 21.08 6.44 8.14
C ASN A 94 21.34 5.69 6.82
N GLY A 95 20.37 5.72 5.88
CA GLY A 95 20.45 5.01 4.60
C GLY A 95 19.97 3.56 4.63
N PHE A 96 19.60 3.02 5.80
CA PHE A 96 19.01 1.67 5.88
C PHE A 96 17.67 1.62 5.14
N CYS A 97 17.49 0.62 4.28
CA CYS A 97 16.30 0.46 3.47
C CYS A 97 15.48 -0.75 3.92
N ILE A 98 14.19 -0.54 4.12
CA ILE A 98 13.20 -1.58 4.41
C ILE A 98 12.27 -1.71 3.21
N ILE A 99 12.12 -2.93 2.71
CA ILE A 99 11.37 -3.26 1.51
C ILE A 99 10.15 -4.06 1.92
N ASP A 100 9.04 -3.88 1.17
CA ASP A 100 7.74 -4.47 1.42
C ASP A 100 6.93 -3.75 2.52
N SER A 101 5.67 -3.50 2.20
CA SER A 101 4.78 -2.73 3.08
C SER A 101 4.49 -3.41 4.42
N TYR A 102 4.48 -4.75 4.44
CA TYR A 102 4.28 -5.52 5.65
C TYR A 102 5.50 -5.40 6.56
N ALA A 103 6.71 -5.66 6.01
CA ALA A 103 7.96 -5.52 6.74
C ALA A 103 8.17 -4.09 7.27
N ILE A 104 7.86 -3.07 6.46
CA ILE A 104 7.92 -1.67 6.88
C ILE A 104 6.99 -1.42 8.08
N CYS A 105 5.73 -1.88 8.02
CA CYS A 105 4.79 -1.63 9.12
C CYS A 105 5.14 -2.39 10.40
N GLU A 106 5.66 -3.62 10.31
CA GLU A 106 6.18 -4.37 11.46
C GLU A 106 7.38 -3.63 12.07
N TYR A 107 8.35 -3.22 11.24
CA TYR A 107 9.50 -2.43 11.69
C TYR A 107 9.07 -1.13 12.40
N LEU A 108 8.12 -0.39 11.82
CA LEU A 108 7.63 0.84 12.44
C LEU A 108 6.94 0.59 13.78
N ASP A 109 6.24 -0.53 13.93
CA ASP A 109 5.55 -0.86 15.18
C ASP A 109 6.53 -1.26 16.30
N GLU A 110 7.62 -1.93 15.93
CA GLU A 110 8.68 -2.32 16.85
C GLU A 110 9.61 -1.15 17.22
N ALA A 111 10.01 -0.35 16.22
CA ALA A 111 10.92 0.77 16.40
C ALA A 111 10.26 1.97 17.12
N TYR A 112 8.94 2.13 16.98
CA TYR A 112 8.16 3.25 17.54
C TYR A 112 6.93 2.73 18.30
N PRO A 113 7.10 2.13 19.48
CA PRO A 113 6.07 1.39 20.20
C PRO A 113 4.99 2.26 20.86
N ASP A 114 5.16 3.56 20.97
CA ASP A 114 4.24 4.46 21.70
C ASP A 114 2.81 4.42 21.17
N MET A 115 2.66 4.24 19.88
CA MET A 115 1.36 4.11 19.20
C MET A 115 1.28 2.77 18.45
N PRO A 116 0.98 1.65 19.15
CA PRO A 116 0.98 0.33 18.55
C PRO A 116 -0.18 0.18 17.56
N LEU A 117 0.15 -0.20 16.33
CA LEU A 117 -0.82 -0.49 15.26
C LEU A 117 -1.10 -1.99 15.12
N LEU A 118 -0.25 -2.83 15.68
CA LEU A 118 -0.40 -4.30 15.66
C LEU A 118 -1.07 -4.88 16.90
N GLY A 119 -1.52 -4.03 17.84
CA GLY A 119 -2.10 -4.49 19.10
C GLY A 119 -1.05 -4.93 20.14
N ARG A 120 -1.52 -5.23 21.34
CA ARG A 120 -0.66 -5.54 22.50
C ARG A 120 -0.67 -7.03 22.86
N SER A 121 -1.83 -7.66 22.82
CA SER A 121 -1.97 -9.08 23.15
C SER A 121 -1.70 -9.97 21.92
N LEU A 122 -1.39 -11.24 22.17
CA LEU A 122 -1.19 -12.23 21.09
C LEU A 122 -2.43 -12.39 20.22
N GLY A 123 -3.63 -12.36 20.82
CA GLY A 123 -4.89 -12.47 20.11
C GLY A 123 -5.16 -11.26 19.20
N GLU A 124 -4.97 -10.04 19.70
CA GLU A 124 -5.07 -8.81 18.90
C GLU A 124 -4.10 -8.83 17.72
N ARG A 125 -2.84 -9.17 17.98
CA ARG A 125 -1.80 -9.24 16.96
C ARG A 125 -2.13 -10.25 15.85
N ALA A 126 -2.66 -11.43 16.24
CA ALA A 126 -3.08 -12.45 15.29
C ALA A 126 -4.25 -11.95 14.42
N GLU A 127 -5.28 -11.36 15.04
CA GLU A 127 -6.46 -10.86 14.33
C GLU A 127 -6.12 -9.70 13.39
N ILE A 128 -5.32 -8.74 13.85
CA ILE A 128 -4.89 -7.61 13.02
C ILE A 128 -4.10 -8.10 11.80
N ARG A 129 -3.14 -9.02 11.97
CA ARG A 129 -2.37 -9.60 10.87
C ARG A 129 -3.24 -10.40 9.91
N ARG A 130 -4.22 -11.14 10.42
CA ARG A 130 -5.21 -11.84 9.58
C ARG A 130 -5.99 -10.88 8.68
N LEU A 131 -6.43 -9.74 9.24
CA LEU A 131 -7.15 -8.73 8.47
C LEU A 131 -6.25 -7.98 7.48
N VAL A 132 -5.01 -7.67 7.87
CA VAL A 132 -4.02 -7.11 6.93
C VAL A 132 -3.80 -8.07 5.75
N ALA A 133 -3.63 -9.37 6.03
CA ALA A 133 -3.49 -10.37 4.98
C ALA A 133 -4.76 -10.51 4.11
N TRP A 134 -5.95 -10.29 4.69
CA TRP A 134 -7.20 -10.25 3.92
C TRP A 134 -7.18 -9.11 2.89
N PHE A 135 -6.84 -7.89 3.30
CA PHE A 135 -6.87 -6.73 2.40
C PHE A 135 -5.67 -6.73 1.44
N ASP A 136 -4.47 -6.96 1.92
CA ASP A 136 -3.25 -6.98 1.10
C ASP A 136 -3.18 -8.18 0.15
N GLY A 137 -3.84 -9.28 0.49
CA GLY A 137 -3.87 -10.51 -0.30
C GLY A 137 -5.21 -10.71 -1.02
N LYS A 138 -6.22 -11.22 -0.31
CA LYS A 138 -7.49 -11.62 -0.92
C LYS A 138 -8.20 -10.46 -1.62
N PHE A 139 -8.42 -9.35 -0.93
CA PHE A 139 -9.06 -8.17 -1.52
C PHE A 139 -8.26 -7.65 -2.72
N HIS A 140 -6.94 -7.57 -2.59
CA HIS A 140 -6.09 -7.14 -3.70
C HIS A 140 -6.25 -8.05 -4.93
N LEU A 141 -6.22 -9.37 -4.74
CA LEU A 141 -6.34 -10.32 -5.85
C LEU A 141 -7.72 -10.28 -6.52
N GLU A 142 -8.78 -10.17 -5.74
CA GLU A 142 -10.16 -10.28 -6.23
C GLU A 142 -10.71 -8.94 -6.73
N VAL A 143 -10.27 -7.82 -6.15
CA VAL A 143 -10.78 -6.48 -6.45
C VAL A 143 -9.68 -5.57 -6.99
N GLY A 144 -8.63 -5.31 -6.21
CA GLY A 144 -7.60 -4.33 -6.56
C GLY A 144 -6.89 -4.66 -7.89
N ARG A 145 -6.53 -5.91 -8.11
CA ARG A 145 -5.93 -6.36 -9.36
C ARG A 145 -6.90 -6.22 -10.54
N ASN A 146 -8.17 -6.49 -10.32
CA ASN A 146 -9.19 -6.45 -11.38
C ASN A 146 -9.64 -5.02 -11.72
N LEU A 147 -9.57 -4.09 -10.79
CA LEU A 147 -9.97 -2.70 -11.02
C LEU A 147 -8.76 -1.78 -11.19
N LEU A 148 -7.96 -1.61 -10.15
CA LEU A 148 -6.84 -0.66 -10.16
C LEU A 148 -5.75 -1.05 -11.17
N PHE A 149 -5.35 -2.33 -11.21
CA PHE A 149 -4.31 -2.76 -12.14
C PHE A 149 -4.81 -2.69 -13.58
N GLU A 150 -5.99 -3.24 -13.89
CA GLU A 150 -6.52 -3.24 -15.25
C GLU A 150 -6.72 -1.83 -15.80
N LYS A 151 -7.25 -0.90 -15.01
CA LYS A 151 -7.57 0.45 -15.44
C LYS A 151 -6.36 1.39 -15.49
N GLN A 152 -5.33 1.16 -14.65
CA GLN A 152 -4.24 2.11 -14.49
C GLN A 152 -2.87 1.51 -14.82
N MET A 153 -2.52 0.37 -14.24
CA MET A 153 -1.15 -0.13 -14.31
C MET A 153 -0.86 -0.90 -15.59
N LYS A 154 -1.86 -1.57 -16.15
CA LYS A 154 -1.69 -2.46 -17.31
C LYS A 154 -1.13 -1.74 -18.52
N GLN A 155 -1.66 -0.55 -18.83
CA GLN A 155 -1.16 0.28 -19.93
C GLN A 155 0.23 0.84 -19.65
N LEU A 156 0.48 1.35 -18.43
CA LEU A 156 1.79 1.88 -18.03
C LEU A 156 2.89 0.82 -18.11
N LEU A 157 2.55 -0.44 -17.86
CA LEU A 157 3.46 -1.58 -17.98
C LEU A 157 3.55 -2.17 -19.39
N GLY A 158 2.88 -1.60 -20.38
CA GLY A 158 2.86 -2.11 -21.77
C GLY A 158 2.21 -3.50 -21.91
N ARG A 159 1.31 -3.88 -20.99
CA ARG A 159 0.65 -5.20 -20.97
C ARG A 159 -0.69 -5.25 -21.73
N GLY A 160 -0.93 -4.28 -22.59
CA GLY A 160 -2.12 -4.20 -23.44
C GLY A 160 -3.28 -3.40 -22.84
N ASN A 161 -4.47 -3.58 -23.40
CA ASN A 161 -5.67 -2.87 -22.99
C ASN A 161 -6.33 -3.50 -21.75
N PRO A 162 -7.15 -2.72 -21.00
CA PRO A 162 -7.95 -3.23 -19.90
C PRO A 162 -8.85 -4.41 -20.32
N ASP A 163 -8.95 -5.42 -19.47
CA ASP A 163 -9.84 -6.56 -19.64
C ASP A 163 -11.20 -6.27 -19.01
N ALA A 164 -12.22 -6.12 -19.86
CA ALA A 164 -13.58 -5.86 -19.41
C ALA A 164 -14.18 -7.00 -18.56
N GLY A 165 -13.75 -8.24 -18.77
CA GLY A 165 -14.17 -9.39 -17.96
C GLY A 165 -13.60 -9.31 -16.55
N ALA A 166 -12.29 -9.01 -16.42
CA ALA A 166 -11.64 -8.81 -15.14
C ALA A 166 -12.26 -7.61 -14.39
N ILE A 167 -12.53 -6.50 -15.07
CA ILE A 167 -13.18 -5.32 -14.47
C ILE A 167 -14.56 -5.67 -13.91
N ARG A 168 -15.41 -6.38 -14.69
CA ARG A 168 -16.73 -6.83 -14.20
C ARG A 168 -16.60 -7.75 -12.99
N ALA A 169 -15.64 -8.68 -13.01
CA ALA A 169 -15.36 -9.55 -11.86
C ALA A 169 -14.93 -8.74 -10.62
N GLY A 170 -14.10 -7.70 -10.82
CA GLY A 170 -13.68 -6.80 -9.74
C GLY A 170 -14.86 -6.12 -9.04
N TYR A 171 -15.81 -5.57 -9.81
CA TYR A 171 -17.02 -4.97 -9.25
C TYR A 171 -17.92 -5.99 -8.54
N ALA A 172 -18.10 -7.18 -9.12
CA ALA A 172 -18.89 -8.23 -8.50
C ALA A 172 -18.28 -8.70 -7.16
N ASN A 173 -16.94 -8.79 -7.11
CA ASN A 173 -16.22 -9.19 -5.92
C ASN A 173 -16.16 -8.09 -4.85
N LEU A 174 -16.24 -6.81 -5.22
CA LEU A 174 -16.21 -5.70 -4.27
C LEU A 174 -17.34 -5.79 -3.24
N ARG A 175 -18.55 -6.17 -3.67
CA ARG A 175 -19.74 -6.24 -2.81
C ARG A 175 -19.55 -7.14 -1.58
N PRO A 176 -19.20 -8.46 -1.70
CA PRO A 176 -18.99 -9.30 -0.52
C PRO A 176 -17.85 -8.82 0.38
N HIS A 177 -16.87 -8.10 -0.15
CA HIS A 177 -15.84 -7.49 0.68
C HIS A 177 -16.36 -6.29 1.47
N LEU A 178 -17.23 -5.46 0.88
CA LEU A 178 -17.90 -4.36 1.61
C LEU A 178 -18.86 -4.92 2.67
N ASP A 179 -19.58 -6.00 2.37
CA ASP A 179 -20.47 -6.65 3.34
C ASP A 179 -19.67 -7.23 4.52
N TYR A 180 -18.53 -7.86 4.26
CA TYR A 180 -17.65 -8.34 5.32
C TYR A 180 -17.08 -7.19 6.16
N LEU A 181 -16.66 -6.11 5.53
CA LEU A 181 -16.14 -4.92 6.21
C LEU A 181 -17.24 -4.27 7.06
N GLY A 182 -18.46 -4.13 6.51
CA GLY A 182 -19.60 -3.60 7.25
C GLY A 182 -19.92 -4.42 8.49
N TRP A 183 -19.97 -5.76 8.36
CA TRP A 183 -20.17 -6.65 9.50
C TRP A 183 -19.07 -6.45 10.58
N LEU A 184 -17.80 -6.30 10.19
CA LEU A 184 -16.72 -5.99 11.13
C LEU A 184 -16.96 -4.65 11.84
N ALA A 185 -17.37 -3.62 11.10
CA ALA A 185 -17.59 -2.26 11.59
C ALA A 185 -18.80 -2.17 12.54
N GLU A 186 -19.83 -3.00 12.35
CA GLU A 186 -21.00 -3.10 13.23
C GLU A 186 -20.68 -3.84 14.54
N THR A 187 -19.77 -4.80 14.50
CA THR A 187 -19.47 -5.67 15.66
C THR A 187 -18.38 -5.13 16.57
N ARG A 188 -17.59 -4.16 16.11
CA ARG A 188 -16.45 -3.60 16.87
C ARG A 188 -16.13 -2.16 16.46
N PRO A 189 -15.52 -1.35 17.37
CA PRO A 189 -15.20 0.05 17.07
C PRO A 189 -14.22 0.24 15.91
N TRP A 190 -13.24 -0.66 15.75
CA TRP A 190 -12.26 -0.69 14.68
C TRP A 190 -12.10 -2.13 14.17
N LEU A 191 -11.64 -2.30 12.94
CA LEU A 191 -11.60 -3.63 12.30
C LEU A 191 -10.79 -4.66 13.11
N GLY A 192 -9.69 -4.22 13.72
CA GLY A 192 -8.83 -5.07 14.57
C GLY A 192 -9.31 -5.24 16.01
N GLY A 193 -10.34 -4.49 16.46
CA GLY A 193 -10.84 -4.53 17.84
C GLY A 193 -11.20 -3.16 18.40
N ASN A 194 -10.70 -2.82 19.60
CA ASN A 194 -11.12 -1.61 20.31
C ASN A 194 -10.34 -0.33 19.94
N ALA A 195 -9.24 -0.45 19.23
CA ALA A 195 -8.39 0.68 18.82
C ALA A 195 -8.08 0.61 17.33
N LEU A 196 -7.83 1.78 16.73
CA LEU A 196 -7.31 1.87 15.37
C LEU A 196 -6.07 1.00 15.22
N SER A 197 -6.01 0.22 14.16
CA SER A 197 -4.95 -0.74 13.93
C SER A 197 -4.46 -0.74 12.49
N LEU A 198 -3.41 -1.50 12.22
CA LEU A 198 -2.91 -1.69 10.87
C LEU A 198 -3.96 -2.33 9.93
N ALA A 199 -4.93 -3.08 10.49
CA ALA A 199 -6.04 -3.63 9.71
C ALA A 199 -6.92 -2.53 9.10
N ASP A 200 -7.22 -1.48 9.88
CA ASP A 200 -7.98 -0.32 9.40
C ASP A 200 -7.19 0.44 8.33
N LEU A 201 -5.90 0.64 8.55
CA LEU A 201 -5.04 1.35 7.59
C LEU A 201 -4.88 0.57 6.29
N ALA A 202 -4.77 -0.76 6.34
CA ALA A 202 -4.71 -1.62 5.15
C ALA A 202 -6.01 -1.54 4.35
N ALA A 203 -7.15 -1.74 5.01
CA ALA A 203 -8.46 -1.66 4.37
C ALA A 203 -8.69 -0.30 3.72
N ALA A 204 -8.47 0.78 4.49
CA ALA A 204 -8.67 2.14 4.01
C ALA A 204 -7.69 2.51 2.87
N ALA A 205 -6.46 2.04 2.91
CA ALA A 205 -5.49 2.26 1.83
C ALA A 205 -5.94 1.63 0.51
N HIS A 206 -6.44 0.38 0.55
CA HIS A 206 -6.96 -0.30 -0.62
C HIS A 206 -8.23 0.38 -1.16
N LEU A 207 -9.20 0.65 -0.28
CA LEU A 207 -10.44 1.31 -0.67
C LEU A 207 -10.19 2.71 -1.20
N SER A 208 -9.28 3.49 -0.59
CA SER A 208 -8.97 4.85 -1.04
C SER A 208 -8.40 4.93 -2.45
N ALA A 209 -7.67 3.92 -2.90
CA ALA A 209 -7.16 3.86 -4.26
C ALA A 209 -8.29 3.63 -5.29
N LEU A 210 -9.27 2.80 -4.93
CA LEU A 210 -10.47 2.57 -5.75
C LEU A 210 -11.44 3.74 -5.68
N ASP A 211 -11.62 4.34 -4.51
CA ASP A 211 -12.45 5.53 -4.28
C ASP A 211 -11.92 6.74 -5.10
N TYR A 212 -10.59 6.89 -5.19
CA TYR A 212 -9.97 7.88 -6.07
C TYR A 212 -10.35 7.70 -7.55
N LEU A 213 -10.60 6.47 -7.98
CA LEU A 213 -11.03 6.15 -9.35
C LEU A 213 -12.56 6.20 -9.54
N GLY A 214 -13.32 6.42 -8.47
CA GLY A 214 -14.78 6.36 -8.49
C GLY A 214 -15.32 4.93 -8.60
N ASP A 215 -14.54 3.95 -8.18
CA ASP A 215 -14.87 2.52 -8.34
C ASP A 215 -15.62 1.93 -7.14
N VAL A 216 -15.81 2.67 -6.05
CA VAL A 216 -16.53 2.21 -4.87
C VAL A 216 -17.94 2.80 -4.86
N ASP A 217 -18.93 1.93 -4.99
CA ASP A 217 -20.33 2.30 -4.74
C ASP A 217 -20.63 2.18 -3.25
N TRP A 218 -20.58 3.31 -2.56
CA TRP A 218 -20.78 3.37 -1.12
C TRP A 218 -22.24 3.12 -0.68
N ALA A 219 -23.19 3.17 -1.60
CA ALA A 219 -24.59 2.81 -1.32
C ALA A 219 -24.78 1.30 -1.11
N LEU A 220 -23.76 0.49 -1.39
CA LEU A 220 -23.82 -0.96 -1.21
C LEU A 220 -23.81 -1.39 0.27
N ASN A 221 -23.19 -0.57 1.17
CA ASN A 221 -23.09 -0.92 2.59
C ASN A 221 -22.81 0.32 3.44
N ASP A 222 -23.83 0.78 4.18
CA ASP A 222 -23.75 2.00 5.01
C ASP A 222 -22.73 1.87 6.16
N ALA A 223 -22.64 0.71 6.81
CA ALA A 223 -21.69 0.51 7.90
C ALA A 223 -20.23 0.56 7.42
N ALA A 224 -19.95 0.03 6.23
CA ALA A 224 -18.65 0.14 5.58
C ALA A 224 -18.33 1.59 5.21
N LYS A 225 -19.31 2.33 4.71
CA LYS A 225 -19.21 3.76 4.40
C LYS A 225 -18.89 4.58 5.65
N ASP A 226 -19.65 4.40 6.73
CA ASP A 226 -19.47 5.12 7.99
C ASP A 226 -18.08 4.84 8.61
N TRP A 227 -17.65 3.58 8.57
CA TRP A 227 -16.30 3.22 8.99
C TRP A 227 -15.24 3.92 8.14
N TYR A 228 -15.40 3.93 6.81
CA TYR A 228 -14.44 4.56 5.92
C TYR A 228 -14.42 6.09 6.11
N ALA A 229 -15.56 6.75 6.26
CA ALA A 229 -15.67 8.17 6.56
C ALA A 229 -14.92 8.51 7.87
N ARG A 230 -15.07 7.68 8.90
CA ARG A 230 -14.36 7.83 10.18
C ARG A 230 -12.83 7.72 10.03
N VAL A 231 -12.31 6.78 9.22
CA VAL A 231 -10.87 6.68 8.92
C VAL A 231 -10.41 7.87 8.08
N LYS A 232 -11.18 8.24 7.05
CA LYS A 232 -10.91 9.33 6.12
C LYS A 232 -10.83 10.70 6.82
N SER A 233 -11.61 10.90 7.89
CA SER A 233 -11.62 12.13 8.70
C SER A 233 -10.36 12.31 9.56
N ARG A 234 -9.52 11.29 9.70
CA ARG A 234 -8.31 11.40 10.52
C ARG A 234 -7.27 12.33 9.89
N PRO A 235 -6.52 13.09 10.72
CA PRO A 235 -5.44 13.95 10.21
C PRO A 235 -4.41 13.22 9.35
N SER A 236 -4.13 11.94 9.66
CA SER A 236 -3.21 11.08 8.90
C SER A 236 -3.66 10.81 7.46
N PHE A 237 -4.97 10.89 7.19
CA PHE A 237 -5.54 10.61 5.87
C PHE A 237 -5.53 11.86 4.95
N ARG A 238 -5.51 13.06 5.51
CA ARG A 238 -5.58 14.31 4.75
C ARG A 238 -4.56 14.43 3.61
N PRO A 239 -3.28 14.03 3.78
CA PRO A 239 -2.32 14.06 2.69
C PRO A 239 -2.67 13.16 1.50
N LEU A 240 -3.41 12.06 1.72
CA LEU A 240 -3.90 11.20 0.64
C LEU A 240 -4.99 11.87 -0.19
N LEU A 241 -5.87 12.65 0.45
CA LEU A 241 -6.94 13.39 -0.23
C LEU A 241 -6.40 14.53 -1.11
N GLN A 242 -5.18 14.98 -0.83
CA GLN A 242 -4.50 16.04 -1.59
C GLN A 242 -3.70 15.50 -2.78
N ASP A 243 -3.54 14.18 -2.90
CA ASP A 243 -2.84 13.58 -4.04
C ASP A 243 -3.48 14.05 -5.37
N ARG A 244 -2.62 14.42 -6.32
CA ARG A 244 -3.04 14.74 -7.69
C ARG A 244 -2.24 13.88 -8.65
N ILE A 245 -2.97 13.17 -9.49
CA ILE A 245 -2.38 12.22 -10.44
C ILE A 245 -2.67 12.73 -11.84
N SER A 246 -1.62 12.94 -12.62
CA SER A 246 -1.77 13.44 -13.99
C SER A 246 -2.68 12.54 -14.81
N GLY A 247 -3.68 13.16 -15.45
CA GLY A 247 -4.65 12.45 -16.29
C GLY A 247 -5.81 11.77 -15.53
N LEU A 248 -5.87 11.91 -14.19
CA LEU A 248 -6.97 11.38 -13.37
C LEU A 248 -7.61 12.48 -12.53
N ILE A 249 -8.92 12.54 -12.58
CA ILE A 249 -9.73 13.44 -11.75
C ILE A 249 -10.55 12.57 -10.80
N PRO A 250 -10.32 12.67 -9.47
CA PRO A 250 -11.14 11.93 -8.53
C PRO A 250 -12.56 12.48 -8.50
N PRO A 251 -13.56 11.65 -8.13
CA PRO A 251 -14.93 12.11 -7.95
C PRO A 251 -15.00 13.13 -6.81
N GLU A 252 -16.03 13.99 -6.82
CA GLU A 252 -16.21 15.07 -5.84
C GLU A 252 -16.21 14.55 -4.39
N HIS A 253 -16.90 13.44 -4.15
CA HIS A 253 -16.99 12.82 -2.81
C HIS A 253 -15.63 12.32 -2.28
N TYR A 254 -14.62 12.14 -3.14
CA TYR A 254 -13.31 11.66 -2.68
C TYR A 254 -12.65 12.59 -1.65
N ALA A 255 -12.78 13.89 -1.81
CA ALA A 255 -12.24 14.88 -0.88
C ALA A 255 -13.24 15.29 0.21
N ASP A 256 -14.51 14.94 0.08
CA ASP A 256 -15.54 15.18 1.08
C ASP A 256 -15.39 14.19 2.24
N LEU A 257 -15.44 14.69 3.47
CA LEU A 257 -15.31 13.88 4.67
C LEU A 257 -16.67 13.32 5.14
N ASP A 258 -17.76 13.94 4.70
CA ASP A 258 -19.14 13.64 5.08
C ASP A 258 -19.97 13.08 3.91
N PHE A 259 -19.31 12.48 2.93
CA PHE A 259 -19.89 11.99 1.67
C PHE A 259 -20.94 10.89 1.81
#